data_1924b4cc3e1ef2d6fbd551d1afd490eb
#
_entry.id   1924b4cc3e1ef2d6fbd551d1afd490eb
#
_cell.length_a   1.000
_cell.length_b   1.000
_cell.length_c   1.000
_cell.angle_alpha   90.00
_cell.angle_beta   90.00
_cell.angle_gamma   90.00
#
_symmetry.space_group_name_H-M   'P 1'
#
loop_
_entity.id
_entity.type
_entity.pdbx_description
1 polymer ?
#
loop_
_entity_poly.entity_id
_entity_poly.type
_entity_poly.pdbx_seq_one_letter_code
_entity_poly.pdbx_strand_id
1 'polypeptide(L)'
;MLFRSQLRYLITAGEQIVALAGFGAAAWQTAPRDQFIGWNHDQRKANLHLIVNNARFLILPWIQSKNLASKVLSLITHRLPDDWHNKYNIRPVLLETFVQKNRFAGTCYKAANWQIVGETKGRGKLGANPKKGTVIVPIKDVWVYPLDPNFRVLLKST
;
A
#
# COMPACT_ATOMS: atom_id res chain seq x y z
N MET A 1 -16.87 0.46 -9.01
CA MET A 1 -15.72 1.35 -8.78
C MET A 1 -15.45 1.50 -7.29
N LEU A 2 -14.24 1.22 -6.87
CA LEU A 2 -13.92 1.11 -5.44
C LEU A 2 -13.28 2.37 -4.84
N PHE A 3 -13.60 3.56 -5.29
CA PHE A 3 -12.98 4.82 -4.82
C PHE A 3 -13.06 5.05 -3.32
N ARG A 4 -14.05 4.48 -2.66
CA ARG A 4 -14.24 4.65 -1.22
C ARG A 4 -14.03 3.36 -0.45
N SER A 5 -13.39 2.38 -1.07
CA SER A 5 -13.06 1.12 -0.39
C SER A 5 -12.11 1.40 0.76
N GLN A 6 -12.47 0.96 1.94
CA GLN A 6 -11.64 1.13 3.13
C GLN A 6 -11.77 -0.07 4.04
N LEU A 7 -10.65 -0.47 4.63
CA LEU A 7 -10.58 -1.45 5.69
C LEU A 7 -9.61 -0.92 6.75
N ARG A 8 -10.04 -0.89 8.00
CA ARG A 8 -9.23 -0.39 9.11
C ARG A 8 -9.01 -1.50 10.10
N TYR A 9 -7.77 -1.58 10.58
CA TYR A 9 -7.40 -2.51 11.64
C TYR A 9 -7.02 -1.75 12.90
N LEU A 10 -7.59 -2.19 14.00
CA LEU A 10 -7.22 -1.80 15.34
C LEU A 10 -6.49 -3.00 15.94
N ILE A 11 -5.20 -2.85 16.24
CA ILE A 11 -4.39 -3.96 16.73
C ILE A 11 -4.23 -3.81 18.23
N THR A 12 -4.58 -4.85 18.98
CA THR A 12 -4.53 -4.86 20.43
C THR A 12 -3.59 -5.93 20.94
N ALA A 13 -2.95 -5.64 22.06
CA ALA A 13 -2.23 -6.63 22.88
C ALA A 13 -2.95 -6.67 24.24
N GLY A 14 -3.71 -7.73 24.49
CA GLY A 14 -4.65 -7.77 25.61
C GLY A 14 -5.73 -6.71 25.43
N GLU A 15 -5.89 -5.83 26.42
CA GLU A 15 -6.85 -4.72 26.36
C GLU A 15 -6.25 -3.43 25.82
N GLN A 16 -4.95 -3.40 25.53
CA GLN A 16 -4.26 -2.20 25.08
C GLN A 16 -4.19 -2.13 23.57
N ILE A 17 -4.58 -0.98 23.02
CA ILE A 17 -4.37 -0.68 21.59
C ILE A 17 -2.88 -0.39 21.38
N VAL A 18 -2.26 -1.09 20.44
CA VAL A 18 -0.82 -0.96 20.16
C VAL A 18 -0.54 -0.40 18.77
N ALA A 19 -1.44 -0.61 17.80
CA ALA A 19 -1.24 -0.16 16.43
C ALA A 19 -2.55 0.09 15.70
N LEU A 20 -2.46 0.87 14.63
CA LEU A 20 -3.54 1.17 13.71
C LEU A 20 -3.06 0.97 12.28
N ALA A 21 -3.90 0.42 11.42
CA ALA A 21 -3.60 0.29 10.00
C ALA A 21 -4.84 0.60 9.16
N GLY A 22 -4.63 1.26 8.02
CA GLY A 22 -5.70 1.58 7.08
C GLY A 22 -5.33 1.14 5.67
N PHE A 23 -6.30 0.56 4.99
CA PHE A 23 -6.18 0.09 3.62
C PHE A 23 -7.27 0.69 2.77
N GLY A 24 -6.99 0.93 1.50
CA GLY A 24 -7.94 1.53 0.58
C GLY A 24 -7.64 1.18 -0.86
N ALA A 25 -8.30 1.89 -1.77
CA ALA A 25 -8.12 1.69 -3.20
C ALA A 25 -6.69 2.06 -3.61
N ALA A 26 -6.17 1.32 -4.60
CA ALA A 26 -4.85 1.56 -5.17
C ALA A 26 -4.76 2.92 -5.88
N ALA A 27 -3.57 3.49 -5.92
CA ALA A 27 -3.29 4.66 -6.74
C ALA A 27 -3.55 4.35 -8.22
N TRP A 28 -4.20 5.28 -8.93
CA TRP A 28 -4.53 5.05 -10.33
C TRP A 28 -3.29 4.75 -11.17
N GLN A 29 -2.24 5.54 -10.99
CA GLN A 29 -1.02 5.39 -11.75
C GLN A 29 0.20 5.66 -10.87
N THR A 30 1.16 4.75 -10.92
CA THR A 30 2.48 4.93 -10.33
C THR A 30 3.50 4.13 -11.12
N ALA A 31 4.50 4.82 -11.68
CA ALA A 31 5.46 4.21 -12.60
C ALA A 31 6.21 3.01 -12.02
N PRO A 32 6.75 3.07 -10.78
CA PRO A 32 7.48 1.91 -10.25
C PRO A 32 6.64 0.65 -10.11
N ARG A 33 5.39 0.79 -9.61
CA ARG A 33 4.47 -0.35 -9.50
C ARG A 33 4.06 -0.87 -10.86
N ASP A 34 3.70 0.03 -11.78
CA ASP A 34 3.20 -0.34 -13.10
C ASP A 34 4.28 -1.05 -13.92
N GLN A 35 5.53 -0.60 -13.82
CA GLN A 35 6.68 -1.26 -14.43
C GLN A 35 6.97 -2.62 -13.79
N PHE A 36 6.85 -2.72 -12.48
CA PHE A 36 7.04 -3.98 -11.74
C PHE A 36 6.01 -5.04 -12.17
N ILE A 37 4.76 -4.64 -12.36
CA ILE A 37 3.69 -5.54 -12.84
C ILE A 37 3.89 -5.83 -14.33
N GLY A 38 4.27 -4.83 -15.12
CA GLY A 38 4.47 -4.94 -16.55
C GLY A 38 3.18 -4.86 -17.34
N TRP A 39 2.15 -4.22 -16.79
CA TRP A 39 0.85 -4.07 -17.46
C TRP A 39 0.77 -2.79 -18.30
N ASN A 40 -0.19 -2.80 -19.24
CA ASN A 40 -0.53 -1.64 -20.03
C ASN A 40 -1.71 -0.86 -19.42
N HIS A 41 -2.09 0.24 -20.05
CA HIS A 41 -3.20 1.09 -19.59
C HIS A 41 -4.53 0.33 -19.47
N ASP A 42 -4.86 -0.48 -20.47
CA ASP A 42 -6.13 -1.22 -20.49
C ASP A 42 -6.18 -2.31 -19.41
N GLN A 43 -5.09 -3.01 -19.21
CA GLN A 43 -4.96 -4.00 -18.13
C GLN A 43 -5.08 -3.35 -16.77
N ARG A 44 -4.43 -2.21 -16.58
CA ARG A 44 -4.55 -1.44 -15.34
C ARG A 44 -5.99 -1.00 -15.10
N LYS A 45 -6.64 -0.45 -16.10
CA LYS A 45 -8.04 -0.02 -16.02
C LYS A 45 -8.97 -1.19 -15.64
N ALA A 46 -8.73 -2.36 -16.20
CA ALA A 46 -9.54 -3.55 -15.92
C ALA A 46 -9.28 -4.16 -14.55
N ASN A 47 -8.05 -4.12 -14.04
CA ASN A 47 -7.62 -4.95 -12.91
C ASN A 47 -7.09 -4.17 -11.69
N LEU A 48 -7.14 -2.85 -11.70
CA LEU A 48 -6.62 -2.03 -10.58
C LEU A 48 -7.28 -2.37 -9.24
N HIS A 49 -8.55 -2.79 -9.27
CA HIS A 49 -9.31 -3.17 -8.07
C HIS A 49 -8.74 -4.42 -7.36
N LEU A 50 -7.86 -5.17 -8.01
CA LEU A 50 -7.17 -6.32 -7.42
C LEU A 50 -5.94 -5.90 -6.59
N ILE A 51 -5.60 -4.62 -6.59
CA ILE A 51 -4.53 -4.05 -5.76
C ILE A 51 -5.14 -3.26 -4.62
N VAL A 52 -4.60 -3.43 -3.42
CA VAL A 52 -5.02 -2.70 -2.23
C VAL A 52 -3.85 -1.88 -1.71
N ASN A 53 -4.12 -0.62 -1.37
CA ASN A 53 -3.13 0.32 -0.87
C ASN A 53 -3.15 0.35 0.65
N ASN A 54 -1.98 0.20 1.28
CA ASN A 54 -1.81 0.47 2.69
C ASN A 54 -1.60 1.99 2.86
N ALA A 55 -2.66 2.70 3.18
CA ALA A 55 -2.68 4.15 3.25
C ALA A 55 -2.13 4.69 4.58
N ARG A 56 -2.29 3.92 5.65
CA ARG A 56 -1.87 4.32 6.99
C ARG A 56 -1.36 3.12 7.75
N PHE A 57 -0.26 3.32 8.47
CA PHE A 57 0.28 2.35 9.41
C PHE A 57 0.95 3.10 10.55
N LEU A 58 0.51 2.85 11.78
CA LEU A 58 1.00 3.53 12.97
C LEU A 58 1.15 2.55 14.13
N ILE A 59 2.34 2.48 14.67
CA ILE A 59 2.57 1.95 16.02
C ILE A 59 2.42 3.11 16.98
N LEU A 60 1.62 2.96 18.04
CA LEU A 60 1.37 4.04 18.98
C LEU A 60 2.69 4.45 19.66
N PRO A 61 2.95 5.77 19.82
CA PRO A 61 4.30 6.26 20.17
C PRO A 61 4.79 5.82 21.56
N TRP A 62 3.89 5.44 22.46
CA TRP A 62 4.27 4.94 23.79
C TRP A 62 4.55 3.44 23.83
N ILE A 63 4.37 2.75 22.71
CA ILE A 63 4.65 1.32 22.61
C ILE A 63 6.12 1.12 22.23
N GLN A 64 6.87 0.50 23.12
CA GLN A 64 8.27 0.16 22.90
C GLN A 64 8.40 -1.37 22.85
N SER A 65 8.29 -1.92 21.68
CA SER A 65 8.48 -3.34 21.45
C SER A 65 9.29 -3.54 20.18
N LYS A 66 10.41 -4.22 20.29
CA LYS A 66 11.27 -4.52 19.16
C LYS A 66 10.54 -5.43 18.19
N ASN A 67 10.62 -5.10 16.91
CA ASN A 67 10.02 -5.88 15.81
C ASN A 67 8.48 -5.94 15.82
N LEU A 68 7.80 -5.13 16.63
CA LEU A 68 6.33 -5.13 16.66
C LEU A 68 5.74 -4.73 15.32
N ALA A 69 6.29 -3.70 14.67
CA ALA A 69 5.77 -3.19 13.40
C ALA A 69 5.76 -4.29 12.31
N SER A 70 6.86 -5.01 12.14
CA SER A 70 6.94 -6.06 11.14
C SER A 70 6.03 -7.26 11.47
N LYS A 71 5.88 -7.60 12.75
CA LYS A 71 4.96 -8.65 13.19
C LYS A 71 3.51 -8.27 12.89
N VAL A 72 3.12 -7.04 13.20
CA VAL A 72 1.78 -6.53 12.92
C VAL A 72 1.50 -6.53 11.42
N LEU A 73 2.43 -6.04 10.61
CA LEU A 73 2.30 -6.07 9.15
C LEU A 73 2.13 -7.50 8.63
N SER A 74 2.91 -8.45 9.12
CA SER A 74 2.79 -9.86 8.72
C SER A 74 1.43 -10.45 9.06
N LEU A 75 0.91 -10.19 10.25
CA LEU A 75 -0.43 -10.63 10.65
C LEU A 75 -1.50 -10.04 9.73
N ILE A 76 -1.40 -8.76 9.43
CA ILE A 76 -2.37 -8.07 8.57
C ILE A 76 -2.32 -8.62 7.15
N THR A 77 -1.13 -8.83 6.57
CA THR A 77 -1.01 -9.35 5.20
C THR A 77 -1.62 -10.74 5.05
N HIS A 78 -1.57 -11.57 6.09
CA HIS A 78 -2.22 -12.88 6.07
C HIS A 78 -3.74 -12.78 6.18
N ARG A 79 -4.23 -11.83 6.93
CA ARG A 79 -5.67 -11.67 7.20
C ARG A 79 -6.41 -10.86 6.14
N LEU A 80 -5.75 -9.87 5.55
CA LEU A 80 -6.38 -8.89 4.66
C LEU A 80 -7.11 -9.51 3.45
N PRO A 81 -6.57 -10.50 2.74
CA PRO A 81 -7.27 -11.05 1.58
C PRO A 81 -8.68 -11.56 1.91
N ASP A 82 -8.84 -12.27 3.00
CA ASP A 82 -10.14 -12.78 3.44
C ASP A 82 -11.06 -11.65 3.91
N ASP A 83 -10.55 -10.72 4.71
CA ASP A 83 -11.33 -9.57 5.19
C ASP A 83 -11.81 -8.69 4.04
N TRP A 84 -10.93 -8.42 3.06
CA TRP A 84 -11.27 -7.64 1.87
C TRP A 84 -12.32 -8.36 1.02
N HIS A 85 -12.13 -9.66 0.81
CA HIS A 85 -13.09 -10.49 0.08
C HIS A 85 -14.45 -10.51 0.76
N ASN A 86 -14.49 -10.65 2.08
CA ASN A 86 -15.74 -10.66 2.84
C ASN A 86 -16.49 -9.32 2.72
N LYS A 87 -15.76 -8.21 2.67
CA LYS A 87 -16.37 -6.88 2.60
C LYS A 87 -16.76 -6.47 1.18
N TYR A 88 -15.92 -6.76 0.19
CA TYR A 88 -16.07 -6.25 -1.19
C TYR A 88 -16.28 -7.32 -2.23
N ASN A 89 -16.25 -8.59 -1.87
CA ASN A 89 -16.34 -9.73 -2.78
C ASN A 89 -15.24 -9.71 -3.87
N ILE A 90 -14.09 -9.19 -3.52
CA ILE A 90 -12.89 -9.11 -4.38
C ILE A 90 -11.72 -9.67 -3.59
N ARG A 91 -10.99 -10.62 -4.17
CA ARG A 91 -9.78 -11.15 -3.55
C ARG A 91 -8.57 -10.41 -4.12
N PRO A 92 -7.90 -9.57 -3.32
CA PRO A 92 -6.75 -8.82 -3.80
C PRO A 92 -5.55 -9.74 -4.05
N VAL A 93 -4.70 -9.36 -5.00
CA VAL A 93 -3.53 -10.14 -5.41
C VAL A 93 -2.21 -9.44 -5.11
N LEU A 94 -2.25 -8.14 -4.83
CA LEU A 94 -1.06 -7.32 -4.55
C LEU A 94 -1.40 -6.22 -3.57
N LEU A 95 -0.51 -5.99 -2.61
CA LEU A 95 -0.54 -4.82 -1.74
C LEU A 95 0.51 -3.81 -2.21
N GLU A 96 0.20 -2.54 -2.04
CA GLU A 96 1.15 -1.45 -2.26
C GLU A 96 1.15 -0.48 -1.09
N THR A 97 2.25 0.23 -0.91
CA THR A 97 2.34 1.36 0.03
C THR A 97 3.37 2.37 -0.44
N PHE A 98 3.21 3.61 -0.01
CA PHE A 98 4.11 4.72 -0.29
C PHE A 98 4.69 5.23 1.01
N VAL A 99 6.02 5.20 1.16
CA VAL A 99 6.73 5.60 2.37
C VAL A 99 7.57 6.83 2.07
N GLN A 100 7.33 7.92 2.79
CA GLN A 100 8.07 9.17 2.62
C GLN A 100 9.53 8.99 3.06
N LYS A 101 10.46 9.18 2.14
CA LYS A 101 11.89 8.91 2.32
C LYS A 101 12.51 9.60 3.51
N ASN A 102 12.20 10.87 3.72
CA ASN A 102 12.84 11.70 4.73
C ASN A 102 12.25 11.54 6.14
N ARG A 103 11.14 10.82 6.30
CA ARG A 103 10.46 10.66 7.58
C ARG A 103 10.47 9.23 8.10
N PHE A 104 10.50 8.25 7.21
CA PHE A 104 10.37 6.84 7.56
C PHE A 104 11.37 6.00 6.76
N ALA A 105 12.02 5.07 7.42
CA ALA A 105 13.04 4.23 6.79
C ALA A 105 12.46 3.04 6.01
N GLY A 106 11.16 2.73 6.16
CA GLY A 106 10.54 1.58 5.51
C GLY A 106 11.03 0.23 6.01
N THR A 107 11.81 0.20 7.09
CA THR A 107 12.43 -1.02 7.60
C THR A 107 11.42 -2.08 8.04
N CYS A 108 10.27 -1.66 8.55
CA CYS A 108 9.22 -2.59 8.96
C CYS A 108 8.61 -3.32 7.75
N TYR A 109 8.48 -2.65 6.62
CA TYR A 109 8.00 -3.28 5.38
C TYR A 109 9.00 -4.30 4.86
N LYS A 110 10.28 -3.95 4.81
CA LYS A 110 11.33 -4.88 4.41
C LYS A 110 11.36 -6.11 5.34
N ALA A 111 11.28 -5.90 6.65
CA ALA A 111 11.27 -6.99 7.64
C ALA A 111 10.02 -7.88 7.53
N ALA A 112 8.91 -7.34 7.03
CA ALA A 112 7.67 -8.08 6.76
C ALA A 112 7.62 -8.67 5.34
N ASN A 113 8.75 -8.72 4.63
CA ASN A 113 8.92 -9.28 3.29
C ASN A 113 8.27 -8.49 2.17
N TRP A 114 7.98 -7.22 2.39
CA TRP A 114 7.62 -6.33 1.30
C TRP A 114 8.85 -5.99 0.46
N GLN A 115 8.62 -5.70 -0.81
CA GLN A 115 9.66 -5.44 -1.78
C GLN A 115 9.59 -3.99 -2.25
N ILE A 116 10.73 -3.28 -2.20
CA ILE A 116 10.82 -1.95 -2.79
C ILE A 116 10.94 -2.06 -4.31
N VAL A 117 10.14 -1.28 -5.04
CA VAL A 117 10.10 -1.34 -6.51
C VAL A 117 10.55 -0.04 -7.17
N GLY A 118 10.79 1.00 -6.39
CA GLY A 118 11.26 2.28 -6.88
C GLY A 118 10.77 3.44 -6.04
N GLU A 119 10.86 4.63 -6.59
CA GLU A 119 10.42 5.85 -5.89
C GLU A 119 9.56 6.72 -6.79
N THR A 120 8.70 7.52 -6.17
CA THR A 120 7.85 8.48 -6.89
C THR A 120 8.68 9.68 -7.34
N LYS A 121 8.22 10.36 -8.39
CA LYS A 121 8.94 11.50 -8.97
C LYS A 121 8.66 12.84 -8.27
N GLY A 122 7.94 12.84 -7.15
CA GLY A 122 7.64 14.07 -6.43
C GLY A 122 6.69 15.02 -7.17
N ARG A 123 5.96 14.55 -8.18
CA ARG A 123 4.99 15.36 -8.94
C ARG A 123 3.58 15.02 -8.49
N GLY A 124 2.99 15.88 -7.66
CA GLY A 124 1.57 15.79 -7.33
C GLY A 124 0.69 16.42 -8.41
N LYS A 125 -0.63 16.25 -8.26
CA LYS A 125 -1.65 16.86 -9.14
C LYS A 125 -1.55 18.39 -9.26
N LEU A 126 -0.79 19.04 -8.39
CA LEU A 126 -0.60 20.49 -8.38
C LEU A 126 0.56 20.96 -9.25
N GLY A 127 1.33 20.06 -9.85
CA GLY A 127 2.44 20.39 -10.74
C GLY A 127 2.03 20.93 -12.11
N ALA A 128 0.73 21.01 -12.40
CA ALA A 128 0.23 21.47 -13.69
C ALA A 128 -0.04 23.00 -13.74
N ASN A 129 0.14 23.73 -12.64
CA ASN A 129 -0.13 25.17 -12.64
C ASN A 129 1.08 25.96 -12.09
N PRO A 130 1.95 26.48 -13.00
CA PRO A 130 3.15 27.17 -12.59
C PRO A 130 2.92 28.51 -11.86
N LYS A 131 1.66 28.94 -11.74
CA LYS A 131 1.32 30.25 -11.15
C LYS A 131 1.02 30.20 -9.64
N LYS A 132 1.00 29.01 -9.02
CA LYS A 132 0.66 28.85 -7.59
C LYS A 132 1.79 28.24 -6.77
N GLY A 133 2.99 28.81 -6.85
CA GLY A 133 4.08 28.39 -5.98
C GLY A 133 4.45 26.89 -6.09
N THR A 134 5.72 26.57 -6.07
CA THR A 134 6.20 25.18 -6.11
C THR A 134 5.81 24.46 -4.82
N VAL A 135 4.74 23.68 -4.86
CA VAL A 135 4.48 22.71 -3.78
C VAL A 135 5.45 21.55 -3.99
N ILE A 136 6.44 21.46 -3.13
CA ILE A 136 7.39 20.36 -3.12
C ILE A 136 6.63 19.11 -2.64
N VAL A 137 6.31 18.19 -3.55
CA VAL A 137 5.74 16.90 -3.20
C VAL A 137 6.89 15.98 -2.76
N PRO A 138 6.85 15.41 -1.54
CA PRO A 138 7.92 14.54 -1.07
C PRO A 138 8.09 13.31 -1.96
N ILE A 139 9.34 12.93 -2.19
CA ILE A 139 9.66 11.67 -2.86
C ILE A 139 9.35 10.53 -1.88
N LYS A 140 8.62 9.53 -2.37
CA LYS A 140 8.24 8.36 -1.58
C LYS A 140 8.79 7.09 -2.19
N ASP A 141 9.24 6.19 -1.35
CA ASP A 141 9.56 4.83 -1.76
C ASP A 141 8.26 4.05 -1.98
N VAL A 142 8.23 3.26 -3.03
CA VAL A 142 7.08 2.41 -3.37
C VAL A 142 7.42 0.98 -2.99
N TRP A 143 6.63 0.40 -2.10
CA TRP A 143 6.76 -0.97 -1.64
C TRP A 143 5.54 -1.77 -2.06
N VAL A 144 5.75 -3.04 -2.41
CA VAL A 144 4.68 -3.97 -2.78
C VAL A 144 4.83 -5.29 -2.03
N TYR A 145 3.70 -5.97 -1.86
CA TYR A 145 3.65 -7.32 -1.29
C TYR A 145 2.71 -8.18 -2.11
N PRO A 146 3.22 -9.15 -2.88
CA PRO A 146 2.37 -10.09 -3.60
C PRO A 146 1.59 -10.99 -2.64
N LEU A 147 0.26 -11.00 -2.78
CA LEU A 147 -0.63 -11.88 -2.02
C LEU A 147 -0.87 -13.21 -2.74
N ASP A 148 -0.68 -13.21 -4.06
CA ASP A 148 -0.84 -14.39 -4.91
C ASP A 148 0.43 -14.55 -5.76
N PRO A 149 1.03 -15.76 -5.83
CA PRO A 149 2.22 -15.96 -6.66
C PRO A 149 1.98 -15.68 -8.15
N ASN A 150 0.73 -15.78 -8.62
CA ASN A 150 0.33 -15.50 -10.00
C ASN A 150 -0.17 -14.06 -10.21
N PHE A 151 0.19 -13.13 -9.33
CA PHE A 151 -0.35 -11.77 -9.36
C PHE A 151 -0.16 -11.07 -10.71
N ARG A 152 0.97 -11.28 -11.38
CA ARG A 152 1.22 -10.66 -12.70
C ARG A 152 0.27 -11.20 -13.77
N VAL A 153 0.04 -12.49 -13.79
CA VAL A 153 -0.91 -13.11 -14.72
C VAL A 153 -2.31 -12.55 -14.50
N LEU A 154 -2.74 -12.50 -13.23
CA LEU A 154 -4.07 -12.00 -12.86
C LEU A 154 -4.24 -10.51 -13.17
N LEU A 155 -3.22 -9.69 -12.91
CA LEU A 155 -3.27 -8.25 -13.16
C LEU A 155 -3.17 -7.89 -14.65
N LYS A 156 -2.61 -8.78 -15.47
CA LYS A 156 -2.49 -8.57 -16.91
C LYS A 156 -3.57 -9.30 -17.71
N SER A 157 -4.51 -9.94 -17.03
CA SER A 157 -5.64 -10.55 -17.72
C SER A 157 -6.62 -9.49 -18.22
N THR A 158 -7.18 -9.71 -19.38
CA THR A 158 -8.19 -8.81 -19.99
C THR A 158 -9.49 -9.55 -20.22
#